data_d707fbb5913543548f4f1652792a8067
#
_entry.id   d707fbb5913543548f4f1652792a8067
#
_cell.length_a   1.000
_cell.length_b   1.000
_cell.length_c   1.000
_cell.angle_alpha   90.00
_cell.angle_beta   90.00
_cell.angle_gamma   90.00
#
_symmetry.space_group_name_H-M   'P 1'
#
loop_
_entity.id
_entity.type
_entity.pdbx_description
1 polymer ?
#
loop_
_entity_poly.entity_id
_entity_poly.type
_entity_poly.pdbx_seq_one_letter_code
_entity_poly.pdbx_strand_id
1 'polypeptide(L)'
;MKKPIIKFEYKTFTLGSEITQEQKDYFKKYGVIQFKNFIDPHTALIFIDELAKIESKWLEERVQKINGIPLKFGKDPEGKDMIQRMCFTNKYSTVLQEFLQDPRLSILTEFLAPYDGRISEDEKDGLVFNHYINQPNSKFTQMGWHTDSPRDLFLGQKILPMLNVGIHLDHCPSSNGGLRVLPGTQNQSVLKLLFGKKQFIDHRSDPREAAFEIERGDLTIHDGRLWHRVEVSPNFGEKSRRRVMYVPIITGKFKPKSSTSKTPFYHRFAKVVNK
;
A
#
# COMPACT_ATOMS: atom_id res chain seq x y z
N MET A 1 2.79 -17.79 -27.54
CA MET A 1 1.45 -17.18 -27.63
C MET A 1 1.37 -15.96 -26.71
N LYS A 2 0.97 -14.80 -27.23
CA LYS A 2 0.68 -13.63 -26.38
C LYS A 2 -0.61 -13.94 -25.61
N LYS A 3 -0.57 -13.93 -24.25
CA LYS A 3 -1.81 -14.03 -23.47
C LYS A 3 -2.73 -12.86 -23.87
N PRO A 4 -4.04 -13.08 -24.02
CA PRO A 4 -4.97 -12.00 -24.35
C PRO A 4 -4.88 -10.89 -23.29
N ILE A 5 -5.03 -9.65 -23.73
CA ILE A 5 -5.12 -8.50 -22.85
C ILE A 5 -6.43 -8.65 -22.08
N ILE A 6 -6.34 -8.75 -20.74
CA ILE A 6 -7.51 -8.81 -19.89
C ILE A 6 -8.13 -7.40 -19.87
N LYS A 7 -9.33 -7.26 -20.45
CA LYS A 7 -10.11 -6.03 -20.33
C LYS A 7 -10.58 -5.94 -18.88
N PHE A 8 -10.19 -4.87 -18.18
CA PHE A 8 -10.64 -4.63 -16.83
C PHE A 8 -12.09 -4.11 -16.83
N GLU A 9 -12.93 -4.78 -16.08
CA GLU A 9 -14.30 -4.36 -15.81
C GLU A 9 -14.32 -3.78 -14.40
N TYR A 10 -14.32 -2.46 -14.29
CA TYR A 10 -14.34 -1.79 -13.00
C TYR A 10 -15.64 -2.09 -12.26
N LYS A 11 -15.53 -2.67 -11.09
CA LYS A 11 -16.63 -2.98 -10.20
C LYS A 11 -16.19 -2.75 -8.75
N THR A 12 -17.09 -2.21 -7.95
CA THR A 12 -16.93 -2.06 -6.51
C THR A 12 -17.85 -3.02 -5.79
N PHE A 13 -17.46 -3.38 -4.57
CA PHE A 13 -18.19 -4.31 -3.71
C PHE A 13 -18.43 -3.68 -2.34
N THR A 14 -19.32 -4.29 -1.57
CA THR A 14 -19.44 -4.08 -0.12
C THR A 14 -18.94 -5.34 0.57
N LEU A 15 -18.13 -5.19 1.61
CA LEU A 15 -17.67 -6.33 2.41
C LEU A 15 -18.79 -6.75 3.35
N GLY A 16 -19.19 -8.01 3.25
CA GLY A 16 -20.12 -8.66 4.16
C GLY A 16 -19.43 -9.41 5.29
N SER A 17 -20.14 -10.35 5.91
CA SER A 17 -19.59 -11.23 6.94
C SER A 17 -18.67 -12.34 6.39
N GLU A 18 -18.61 -12.51 5.07
CA GLU A 18 -17.76 -13.47 4.36
C GLU A 18 -17.40 -12.95 2.98
N ILE A 19 -16.36 -13.51 2.36
CA ILE A 19 -16.00 -13.21 0.97
C ILE A 19 -16.84 -14.07 0.04
N THR A 20 -17.68 -13.44 -0.78
CA THR A 20 -18.53 -14.15 -1.73
C THR A 20 -17.72 -14.81 -2.85
N GLN A 21 -18.29 -15.82 -3.50
CA GLN A 21 -17.63 -16.46 -4.64
C GLN A 21 -17.36 -15.47 -5.77
N GLU A 22 -18.28 -14.53 -6.03
CA GLU A 22 -18.09 -13.48 -7.03
C GLU A 22 -16.87 -12.59 -6.71
N GLN A 23 -16.68 -12.20 -5.46
CA GLN A 23 -15.52 -11.42 -5.01
C GLN A 23 -14.22 -12.21 -5.19
N LYS A 24 -14.23 -13.52 -4.84
CA LYS A 24 -13.08 -14.43 -5.05
C LYS A 24 -12.72 -14.54 -6.53
N ASP A 25 -13.70 -14.75 -7.39
CA ASP A 25 -13.50 -14.90 -8.84
C ASP A 25 -13.00 -13.57 -9.47
N TYR A 26 -13.56 -12.45 -9.05
CA TYR A 26 -13.13 -11.12 -9.48
C TYR A 26 -11.67 -10.86 -9.08
N PHE A 27 -11.31 -11.09 -7.82
CA PHE A 27 -9.95 -10.91 -7.34
C PHE A 27 -8.98 -11.88 -8.04
N LYS A 28 -9.34 -13.15 -8.20
CA LYS A 28 -8.54 -14.14 -8.93
C LYS A 28 -8.28 -13.72 -10.39
N LYS A 29 -9.29 -13.13 -11.05
CA LYS A 29 -9.19 -12.65 -12.44
C LYS A 29 -8.28 -11.45 -12.56
N TYR A 30 -8.46 -10.43 -11.70
CA TYR A 30 -7.84 -9.12 -11.87
C TYR A 30 -6.67 -8.85 -10.92
N GLY A 31 -6.58 -9.53 -9.78
CA GLY A 31 -5.57 -9.34 -8.75
C GLY A 31 -5.78 -8.08 -7.90
N VAL A 32 -6.92 -7.45 -8.03
CA VAL A 32 -7.33 -6.25 -7.29
C VAL A 32 -8.83 -6.25 -7.08
N ILE A 33 -9.28 -5.72 -5.94
CA ILE A 33 -10.70 -5.53 -5.62
C ILE A 33 -10.84 -4.26 -4.77
N GLN A 34 -11.96 -3.56 -4.91
CA GLN A 34 -12.31 -2.38 -4.10
C GLN A 34 -13.61 -2.64 -3.35
N PHE A 35 -13.58 -2.35 -2.06
CA PHE A 35 -14.76 -2.33 -1.20
C PHE A 35 -15.10 -0.89 -0.81
N LYS A 36 -16.38 -0.54 -0.97
CA LYS A 36 -16.89 0.78 -0.59
C LYS A 36 -17.24 0.81 0.89
N ASN A 37 -17.00 1.97 1.52
CA ASN A 37 -17.43 2.26 2.90
C ASN A 37 -16.96 1.20 3.92
N PHE A 38 -15.69 0.76 3.83
CA PHE A 38 -15.14 -0.21 4.77
C PHE A 38 -15.07 0.37 6.19
N ILE A 39 -14.66 1.64 6.30
CA ILE A 39 -14.81 2.43 7.52
C ILE A 39 -15.67 3.66 7.22
N ASP A 40 -16.36 4.17 8.22
CA ASP A 40 -17.09 5.41 8.08
C ASP A 40 -16.16 6.64 8.05
N PRO A 41 -16.59 7.78 7.49
CA PRO A 41 -15.76 8.98 7.38
C PRO A 41 -15.27 9.54 8.72
N HIS A 42 -16.00 9.35 9.82
CA HIS A 42 -15.61 9.81 11.14
C HIS A 42 -14.45 8.96 11.68
N THR A 43 -14.52 7.63 11.56
CA THR A 43 -13.41 6.72 11.88
C THR A 43 -12.14 7.09 11.10
N ALA A 44 -12.26 7.43 9.82
CA ALA A 44 -11.12 7.89 9.02
C ALA A 44 -10.48 9.16 9.59
N LEU A 45 -11.27 10.10 10.11
CA LEU A 45 -10.75 11.31 10.78
C LEU A 45 -10.03 10.98 12.09
N ILE A 46 -10.55 10.04 12.88
CA ILE A 46 -9.87 9.56 14.11
C ILE A 46 -8.49 8.98 13.73
N PHE A 47 -8.40 8.18 12.70
CA PHE A 47 -7.11 7.63 12.25
C PHE A 47 -6.14 8.71 11.78
N ILE A 48 -6.63 9.72 11.06
CA ILE A 48 -5.80 10.86 10.64
C ILE A 48 -5.23 11.58 11.87
N ASP A 49 -6.03 11.78 12.89
CA ASP A 49 -5.64 12.46 14.13
C ASP A 49 -4.57 11.67 14.90
N GLU A 50 -4.76 10.35 15.04
CA GLU A 50 -3.77 9.46 15.66
C GLU A 50 -2.44 9.45 14.89
N LEU A 51 -2.50 9.40 13.57
CA LEU A 51 -1.32 9.45 12.73
C LEU A 51 -0.59 10.80 12.82
N ALA A 52 -1.32 11.91 12.94
CA ALA A 52 -0.74 13.24 13.14
C ALA A 52 -0.04 13.36 14.50
N LYS A 53 -0.60 12.77 15.57
CA LYS A 53 0.07 12.70 16.88
C LYS A 53 1.39 11.92 16.82
N ILE A 54 1.39 10.77 16.14
CA ILE A 54 2.61 9.96 15.94
C ILE A 54 3.64 10.76 15.13
N GLU A 55 3.22 11.39 14.03
CA GLU A 55 4.09 12.20 13.18
C GLU A 55 4.75 13.33 13.97
N SER A 56 3.97 14.10 14.72
CA SER A 56 4.46 15.21 15.55
C SER A 56 5.54 14.74 16.53
N LYS A 57 5.25 13.67 17.26
CA LYS A 57 6.19 13.06 18.20
C LYS A 57 7.49 12.62 17.51
N TRP A 58 7.38 11.93 16.38
CA TRP A 58 8.57 11.43 15.67
C TRP A 58 9.40 12.53 15.03
N LEU A 59 8.79 13.65 14.62
CA LEU A 59 9.51 14.83 14.17
C LEU A 59 10.27 15.50 15.32
N GLU A 60 9.63 15.68 16.46
CA GLU A 60 10.26 16.23 17.68
C GLU A 60 11.45 15.38 18.15
N GLU A 61 11.25 14.05 18.22
CA GLU A 61 12.27 13.07 18.62
C GLU A 61 13.31 12.80 17.50
N ARG A 62 13.15 13.39 16.32
CA ARG A 62 14.02 13.19 15.13
C ARG A 62 14.18 11.73 14.73
N VAL A 63 13.12 10.94 14.85
CA VAL A 63 13.10 9.51 14.48
C VAL A 63 13.38 9.35 12.99
N GLN A 64 14.36 8.54 12.62
CA GLN A 64 14.73 8.31 11.21
C GLN A 64 14.26 6.97 10.68
N LYS A 65 14.03 6.00 11.55
CA LYS A 65 13.61 4.64 11.21
C LYS A 65 12.89 3.98 12.37
N ILE A 66 11.98 3.08 12.06
CA ILE A 66 11.29 2.21 13.03
C ILE A 66 11.57 0.75 12.64
N ASN A 67 11.97 -0.07 13.60
CA ASN A 67 12.25 -1.51 13.41
C ASN A 67 13.12 -1.80 12.16
N GLY A 68 14.12 -0.96 11.93
CA GLY A 68 15.02 -1.05 10.78
C GLY A 68 14.46 -0.46 9.48
N ILE A 69 13.21 -0.03 9.40
CA ILE A 69 12.59 0.56 8.20
C ILE A 69 12.73 2.07 8.23
N PRO A 70 13.38 2.69 7.22
CA PRO A 70 13.50 4.14 7.14
C PRO A 70 12.16 4.83 6.91
N LEU A 71 11.97 5.97 7.57
CA LEU A 71 10.88 6.89 7.29
C LEU A 71 11.18 7.69 6.01
N LYS A 72 10.13 8.26 5.38
CA LYS A 72 10.31 9.21 4.26
C LYS A 72 9.80 10.57 4.68
N PHE A 73 10.63 11.58 4.47
CA PHE A 73 10.35 12.95 4.87
C PHE A 73 10.07 13.82 3.65
N GLY A 74 9.29 14.86 3.86
CA GLY A 74 8.96 15.89 2.89
C GLY A 74 8.60 17.19 3.58
N LYS A 75 7.92 18.06 2.86
CA LYS A 75 7.38 19.32 3.36
C LYS A 75 5.86 19.35 3.16
N ASP A 76 5.16 19.96 4.09
CA ASP A 76 3.75 20.30 3.90
C ASP A 76 3.59 21.55 3.01
N PRO A 77 2.36 21.98 2.65
CA PRO A 77 2.15 23.17 1.84
C PRO A 77 2.68 24.46 2.48
N GLU A 78 2.78 24.52 3.78
CA GLU A 78 3.32 25.64 4.56
C GLU A 78 4.85 25.59 4.69
N GLY A 79 5.48 24.53 4.14
CA GLY A 79 6.93 24.34 4.17
C GLY A 79 7.47 23.72 5.46
N LYS A 80 6.62 23.26 6.36
CA LYS A 80 7.00 22.54 7.58
C LYS A 80 7.43 21.11 7.26
N ASP A 81 8.28 20.56 8.11
CA ASP A 81 8.66 19.15 7.99
C ASP A 81 7.45 18.23 8.22
N MET A 82 7.33 17.20 7.39
CA MET A 82 6.34 16.14 7.50
C MET A 82 6.94 14.78 7.22
N ILE A 83 6.31 13.73 7.73
CA ILE A 83 6.69 12.35 7.42
C ILE A 83 5.70 11.78 6.39
N GLN A 84 6.17 11.63 5.16
CA GLN A 84 5.35 11.16 4.05
C GLN A 84 5.15 9.64 4.03
N ARG A 85 6.00 8.87 4.73
CA ARG A 85 5.79 7.44 4.93
C ARG A 85 6.23 7.03 6.33
N MET A 86 5.29 6.53 7.10
CA MET A 86 5.48 5.94 8.42
C MET A 86 5.24 4.42 8.36
N CYS A 87 5.88 3.68 9.24
CA CYS A 87 5.75 2.23 9.35
C CYS A 87 5.57 1.81 10.81
N PHE A 88 4.95 0.66 11.05
CA PHE A 88 4.64 0.16 12.40
C PHE A 88 3.84 1.16 13.25
N THR A 89 2.98 1.98 12.64
CA THR A 89 2.20 3.00 13.34
C THR A 89 1.26 2.41 14.39
N ASN A 90 0.81 1.16 14.20
CA ASN A 90 0.04 0.40 15.18
C ASN A 90 0.74 0.24 16.54
N LYS A 91 2.07 0.29 16.59
CA LYS A 91 2.84 0.17 17.85
C LYS A 91 2.85 1.46 18.68
N TYR A 92 2.32 2.55 18.15
CA TYR A 92 2.37 3.89 18.73
C TYR A 92 0.99 4.50 18.96
N SER A 93 -0.07 3.76 18.68
CA SER A 93 -1.46 4.14 18.94
C SER A 93 -2.29 2.90 19.28
N THR A 94 -2.96 2.93 20.42
CA THR A 94 -3.91 1.87 20.82
C THR A 94 -5.07 1.76 19.83
N VAL A 95 -5.57 2.89 19.35
CA VAL A 95 -6.64 2.95 18.35
C VAL A 95 -6.26 2.22 17.07
N LEU A 96 -5.05 2.46 16.56
CA LEU A 96 -4.56 1.80 15.35
C LEU A 96 -4.22 0.32 15.61
N GLN A 97 -3.80 -0.04 16.82
CA GLN A 97 -3.57 -1.44 17.20
C GLN A 97 -4.90 -2.20 17.29
N GLU A 98 -5.92 -1.62 17.93
CA GLU A 98 -7.27 -2.19 18.01
C GLU A 98 -7.90 -2.35 16.64
N PHE A 99 -7.69 -1.38 15.74
CA PHE A 99 -8.15 -1.50 14.34
C PHE A 99 -7.59 -2.74 13.63
N LEU A 100 -6.36 -3.15 13.89
CA LEU A 100 -5.81 -4.38 13.31
C LEU A 100 -6.49 -5.66 13.81
N GLN A 101 -7.23 -5.57 14.91
CA GLN A 101 -8.04 -6.67 15.46
C GLN A 101 -9.49 -6.66 14.91
N ASP A 102 -9.83 -5.73 14.02
CA ASP A 102 -11.15 -5.72 13.38
C ASP A 102 -11.39 -7.05 12.65
N PRO A 103 -12.43 -7.83 13.01
CA PRO A 103 -12.69 -9.14 12.41
C PRO A 103 -12.87 -9.07 10.88
N ARG A 104 -13.29 -7.93 10.35
CA ARG A 104 -13.42 -7.72 8.91
C ARG A 104 -12.06 -7.79 8.18
N LEU A 105 -10.97 -7.40 8.83
CA LEU A 105 -9.61 -7.57 8.27
C LEU A 105 -9.21 -9.05 8.21
N SER A 106 -9.62 -9.84 9.21
CA SER A 106 -9.35 -11.28 9.23
C SER A 106 -10.06 -12.02 8.10
N ILE A 107 -11.29 -11.63 7.76
CA ILE A 107 -12.06 -12.19 6.64
C ILE A 107 -11.27 -12.04 5.32
N LEU A 108 -10.54 -10.95 5.13
CA LEU A 108 -9.77 -10.70 3.91
C LEU A 108 -8.67 -11.75 3.66
N THR A 109 -8.24 -12.48 4.70
CA THR A 109 -7.25 -13.57 4.54
C THR A 109 -7.73 -14.67 3.61
N GLU A 110 -9.03 -14.82 3.44
CA GLU A 110 -9.64 -15.81 2.52
C GLU A 110 -9.20 -15.63 1.06
N PHE A 111 -8.82 -14.42 0.64
CA PHE A 111 -8.26 -14.20 -0.69
C PHE A 111 -6.91 -14.88 -0.91
N LEU A 112 -6.26 -15.33 0.16
CA LEU A 112 -4.99 -16.05 0.10
C LEU A 112 -5.15 -17.57 0.11
N ALA A 113 -6.38 -18.11 0.26
CA ALA A 113 -6.61 -19.55 0.28
C ALA A 113 -5.93 -20.24 -0.94
N PRO A 114 -5.31 -21.42 -0.76
CA PRO A 114 -5.28 -22.26 0.45
C PRO A 114 -4.14 -21.92 1.45
N TYR A 115 -3.51 -20.78 1.36
CA TYR A 115 -2.42 -20.38 2.26
C TYR A 115 -2.97 -19.72 3.52
N ASP A 116 -2.33 -19.99 4.66
CA ASP A 116 -2.65 -19.33 5.94
C ASP A 116 -2.17 -17.88 5.91
N GLY A 117 -3.10 -16.97 5.68
CA GLY A 117 -2.87 -15.53 5.73
C GLY A 117 -2.94 -14.99 7.16
N ARG A 118 -2.08 -14.00 7.47
CA ARG A 118 -2.15 -13.26 8.74
C ARG A 118 -1.86 -11.78 8.53
N ILE A 119 -2.47 -10.97 9.37
CA ILE A 119 -2.22 -9.52 9.42
C ILE A 119 -0.79 -9.28 9.91
N SER A 120 -0.05 -8.46 9.20
CA SER A 120 1.35 -8.16 9.50
C SER A 120 1.45 -7.02 10.51
N GLU A 121 1.39 -7.34 11.81
CA GLU A 121 1.53 -6.35 12.89
C GLU A 121 2.99 -6.02 13.19
N ASP A 122 3.83 -7.05 13.27
CA ASP A 122 5.25 -6.98 13.64
C ASP A 122 6.19 -7.32 12.50
N GLU A 123 5.66 -7.78 11.40
CA GLU A 123 6.44 -8.24 10.25
C GLU A 123 6.44 -7.21 9.14
N LYS A 124 7.35 -7.38 8.20
CA LYS A 124 7.48 -6.49 7.03
C LYS A 124 7.63 -5.03 7.46
N ASP A 125 6.58 -4.25 7.39
CA ASP A 125 6.55 -2.83 7.73
C ASP A 125 5.43 -2.49 8.72
N GLY A 126 4.70 -3.52 9.25
CA GLY A 126 3.53 -3.33 10.11
C GLY A 126 2.44 -2.53 9.43
N LEU A 127 1.64 -1.79 10.21
CA LEU A 127 0.71 -0.81 9.65
C LEU A 127 1.51 0.37 9.09
N VAL A 128 1.38 0.57 7.79
CA VAL A 128 2.08 1.63 7.06
C VAL A 128 1.12 2.78 6.78
N PHE A 129 1.58 4.00 6.96
CA PHE A 129 0.87 5.19 6.51
C PHE A 129 1.68 5.88 5.41
N ASN A 130 1.02 6.15 4.28
CA ASN A 130 1.57 6.93 3.19
C ASN A 130 0.77 8.23 3.03
N HIS A 131 1.50 9.34 2.96
CA HIS A 131 0.97 10.68 2.80
C HIS A 131 1.57 11.30 1.53
N TYR A 132 0.83 11.19 0.43
CA TYR A 132 1.23 11.78 -0.84
C TYR A 132 0.72 13.22 -0.92
N ILE A 133 1.60 14.13 -1.27
CA ILE A 133 1.26 15.51 -1.57
C ILE A 133 2.18 16.01 -2.67
N ASN A 134 1.62 16.60 -3.72
CA ASN A 134 2.37 17.13 -4.83
C ASN A 134 2.66 18.62 -4.59
N GLN A 135 3.92 18.93 -4.34
CA GLN A 135 4.37 20.31 -4.14
C GLN A 135 5.89 20.41 -4.34
N PRO A 136 6.44 21.61 -4.56
CA PRO A 136 7.87 21.83 -4.60
C PRO A 136 8.53 21.27 -3.32
N ASN A 137 9.65 20.58 -3.47
CA ASN A 137 10.40 19.94 -2.37
C ASN A 137 9.75 18.72 -1.71
N SER A 138 8.60 18.25 -2.18
CA SER A 138 8.06 16.95 -1.79
C SER A 138 8.72 15.84 -2.60
N LYS A 139 9.36 14.88 -1.90
CA LYS A 139 10.09 13.76 -2.55
C LYS A 139 9.25 12.52 -2.74
N PHE A 140 8.09 12.43 -2.07
CA PHE A 140 7.22 11.26 -2.13
C PHE A 140 5.85 11.65 -2.67
N THR A 141 5.83 12.08 -3.95
CA THR A 141 4.61 12.51 -4.66
C THR A 141 3.97 11.38 -5.46
N GLN A 142 4.76 10.35 -5.79
CA GLN A 142 4.40 9.22 -6.63
C GLN A 142 5.26 8.00 -6.32
N MET A 143 4.90 6.86 -6.89
CA MET A 143 5.70 5.64 -6.84
C MET A 143 5.64 4.95 -8.20
N GLY A 144 6.80 4.65 -8.80
CA GLY A 144 6.89 3.99 -10.11
C GLY A 144 6.33 2.57 -10.07
N TRP A 145 6.15 1.97 -11.25
CA TRP A 145 5.69 0.59 -11.37
C TRP A 145 6.53 -0.36 -10.54
N HIS A 146 5.89 -1.16 -9.72
CA HIS A 146 6.53 -2.17 -8.90
C HIS A 146 5.57 -3.32 -8.57
N THR A 147 6.12 -4.36 -8.00
CA THR A 147 5.40 -5.41 -7.30
C THR A 147 6.04 -5.57 -5.92
N ASP A 148 5.32 -6.02 -4.93
CA ASP A 148 5.84 -6.19 -3.56
C ASP A 148 6.65 -7.48 -3.39
N SER A 149 6.51 -8.41 -4.34
CA SER A 149 7.09 -9.75 -4.27
C SER A 149 8.61 -9.85 -4.46
N PRO A 150 9.31 -9.00 -5.25
CA PRO A 150 10.77 -9.09 -5.41
C PRO A 150 11.52 -8.95 -4.10
N ARG A 151 10.93 -8.31 -3.09
CA ARG A 151 11.51 -8.21 -1.76
C ARG A 151 11.85 -9.57 -1.16
N ASP A 152 10.99 -10.55 -1.36
CA ASP A 152 11.19 -11.90 -0.81
C ASP A 152 12.39 -12.58 -1.48
N LEU A 153 12.57 -12.39 -2.79
CA LEU A 153 13.75 -12.89 -3.52
C LEU A 153 15.04 -12.23 -3.06
N PHE A 154 15.03 -10.92 -2.82
CA PHE A 154 16.19 -10.21 -2.28
C PHE A 154 16.58 -10.67 -0.88
N LEU A 155 15.65 -11.27 -0.15
CA LEU A 155 15.88 -11.89 1.15
C LEU A 155 16.22 -13.40 1.05
N GLY A 156 16.43 -13.92 -0.18
CA GLY A 156 16.72 -15.34 -0.43
C GLY A 156 15.52 -16.25 -0.15
N GLN A 157 14.31 -15.75 -0.27
CA GLN A 157 13.08 -16.47 0.02
C GLN A 157 12.26 -16.71 -1.24
N LYS A 158 11.42 -17.74 -1.21
CA LYS A 158 10.40 -17.93 -2.25
C LYS A 158 9.39 -16.78 -2.19
N ILE A 159 8.92 -16.35 -3.35
CA ILE A 159 7.79 -15.44 -3.46
C ILE A 159 6.55 -16.16 -2.93
N LEU A 160 6.04 -15.68 -1.81
CA LEU A 160 4.80 -16.17 -1.22
C LEU A 160 3.66 -15.20 -1.51
N PRO A 161 2.41 -15.71 -1.61
CA PRO A 161 1.25 -14.85 -1.76
C PRO A 161 1.13 -13.86 -0.59
N MET A 162 0.78 -12.64 -0.92
CA MET A 162 0.45 -11.61 0.05
C MET A 162 -0.57 -10.64 -0.52
N LEU A 163 -1.28 -9.95 0.35
CA LEU A 163 -2.17 -8.86 0.01
C LEU A 163 -1.62 -7.55 0.56
N ASN A 164 -1.82 -6.50 -0.20
CA ASN A 164 -1.68 -5.13 0.27
C ASN A 164 -3.08 -4.53 0.39
N VAL A 165 -3.51 -4.30 1.63
CA VAL A 165 -4.85 -3.79 1.95
C VAL A 165 -4.73 -2.30 2.25
N GLY A 166 -5.22 -1.46 1.36
CA GLY A 166 -5.17 0.00 1.50
C GLY A 166 -6.50 0.56 2.02
N ILE A 167 -6.49 1.19 3.19
CA ILE A 167 -7.61 1.94 3.75
C ILE A 167 -7.41 3.41 3.41
N HIS A 168 -8.32 3.96 2.61
CA HIS A 168 -8.19 5.32 2.08
C HIS A 168 -8.82 6.34 3.02
N LEU A 169 -8.01 7.31 3.46
CA LEU A 169 -8.41 8.33 4.43
C LEU A 169 -8.87 9.64 3.78
N ASP A 170 -8.70 9.75 2.46
CA ASP A 170 -9.12 10.91 1.68
C ASP A 170 -9.90 10.47 0.44
N HIS A 171 -10.74 11.39 -0.06
CA HIS A 171 -11.30 11.27 -1.40
C HIS A 171 -10.19 11.40 -2.45
N CYS A 172 -10.12 10.44 -3.36
CA CYS A 172 -9.12 10.39 -4.42
C CYS A 172 -9.77 9.90 -5.72
N PRO A 173 -10.40 10.80 -6.50
CA PRO A 173 -10.91 10.44 -7.81
C PRO A 173 -9.74 10.06 -8.74
N SER A 174 -10.02 9.25 -9.74
CA SER A 174 -9.01 8.77 -10.70
C SER A 174 -8.25 9.92 -11.38
N SER A 175 -8.89 11.07 -11.53
CA SER A 175 -8.29 12.29 -12.06
C SER A 175 -7.27 12.96 -11.13
N ASN A 176 -7.24 12.59 -9.84
CA ASN A 176 -6.27 13.11 -8.87
C ASN A 176 -5.03 12.20 -8.70
N GLY A 177 -4.75 11.35 -9.68
CA GLY A 177 -3.66 10.39 -9.62
C GLY A 177 -4.03 9.16 -8.75
N GLY A 178 -3.09 8.70 -7.88
CA GLY A 178 -3.35 7.59 -6.97
C GLY A 178 -3.01 6.23 -7.54
N LEU A 179 -3.66 5.19 -7.02
CA LEU A 179 -3.38 3.80 -7.37
C LEU A 179 -3.69 3.51 -8.84
N ARG A 180 -2.69 2.95 -9.53
CA ARG A 180 -2.81 2.38 -10.86
C ARG A 180 -2.33 0.95 -10.82
N VAL A 181 -3.05 0.04 -11.47
CA VAL A 181 -2.69 -1.38 -11.52
C VAL A 181 -2.71 -1.90 -12.96
N LEU A 182 -2.01 -2.99 -13.21
CA LEU A 182 -2.14 -3.76 -14.45
C LEU A 182 -2.91 -5.06 -14.16
N PRO A 183 -4.24 -5.08 -14.36
CA PRO A 183 -5.07 -6.22 -13.98
C PRO A 183 -4.62 -7.53 -14.60
N GLY A 184 -4.65 -8.61 -13.80
CA GLY A 184 -4.28 -9.95 -14.25
C GLY A 184 -2.78 -10.25 -14.27
N THR A 185 -1.92 -9.27 -13.95
CA THR A 185 -0.46 -9.48 -13.96
C THR A 185 0.07 -10.25 -12.74
N GLN A 186 -0.72 -10.45 -11.69
CA GLN A 186 -0.38 -11.33 -10.57
C GLN A 186 -0.13 -12.79 -11.02
N ASN A 187 -0.71 -13.19 -12.14
CA ASN A 187 -0.58 -14.54 -12.72
C ASN A 187 0.58 -14.65 -13.73
N GLN A 188 1.51 -13.69 -13.75
CA GLN A 188 2.66 -13.72 -14.65
C GLN A 188 3.77 -14.65 -14.13
N SER A 189 4.71 -15.01 -15.04
CA SER A 189 5.89 -15.77 -14.64
C SER A 189 6.82 -14.91 -13.77
N VAL A 190 7.66 -15.57 -12.95
CA VAL A 190 8.66 -14.89 -12.10
C VAL A 190 9.58 -13.98 -12.93
N LEU A 191 9.99 -14.40 -14.13
CA LEU A 191 10.80 -13.57 -15.03
C LEU A 191 10.09 -12.28 -15.41
N LYS A 192 8.80 -12.35 -15.76
CA LYS A 192 8.01 -11.14 -16.07
C LYS A 192 7.77 -10.27 -14.84
N LEU A 193 7.64 -10.89 -13.66
CA LEU A 193 7.50 -10.18 -12.40
C LEU A 193 8.78 -9.40 -12.05
N LEU A 194 9.95 -9.92 -12.38
CA LEU A 194 11.22 -9.25 -12.11
C LEU A 194 11.59 -8.22 -13.17
N PHE A 195 11.36 -8.54 -14.45
CA PHE A 195 11.90 -7.80 -15.61
C PHE A 195 10.83 -7.20 -16.51
N GLY A 196 9.55 -7.34 -16.20
CA GLY A 196 8.45 -6.81 -17.03
C GLY A 196 8.41 -5.28 -17.10
N LYS A 197 8.82 -4.62 -16.05
CA LYS A 197 9.02 -3.16 -15.95
C LYS A 197 10.25 -2.88 -15.07
N LYS A 198 10.77 -1.66 -15.14
CA LYS A 198 11.84 -1.22 -14.22
C LYS A 198 11.23 -0.90 -12.85
N GLN A 199 11.44 -1.79 -11.88
CA GLN A 199 10.90 -1.68 -10.52
C GLN A 199 11.21 -0.30 -9.90
N PHE A 200 10.16 0.39 -9.46
CA PHE A 200 10.18 1.73 -8.82
C PHE A 200 10.68 2.90 -9.68
N ILE A 201 11.23 2.64 -10.87
CA ILE A 201 11.84 3.67 -11.74
C ILE A 201 10.92 4.05 -12.90
N ASP A 202 10.15 3.12 -13.43
CA ASP A 202 9.25 3.39 -14.56
C ASP A 202 7.96 4.06 -14.06
N HIS A 203 7.78 5.33 -14.39
CA HIS A 203 6.60 6.14 -14.04
C HIS A 203 5.63 6.33 -15.21
N ARG A 204 5.97 5.82 -16.40
CA ARG A 204 5.15 6.03 -17.61
C ARG A 204 3.82 5.31 -17.48
N SER A 205 2.76 5.96 -17.99
CA SER A 205 1.45 5.32 -18.10
C SER A 205 1.51 4.07 -18.99
N ASP A 206 0.63 3.12 -18.73
CA ASP A 206 0.46 1.92 -19.55
C ASP A 206 -0.99 1.90 -20.04
N PRO A 207 -1.26 1.71 -21.34
CA PRO A 207 -2.63 1.75 -21.87
C PRO A 207 -3.55 0.66 -21.28
N ARG A 208 -3.01 -0.30 -20.56
CA ARG A 208 -3.76 -1.36 -19.88
C ARG A 208 -4.02 -1.06 -18.41
N GLU A 209 -3.50 0.06 -17.90
CA GLU A 209 -3.65 0.37 -16.48
C GLU A 209 -5.10 0.69 -16.14
N ALA A 210 -5.50 0.25 -14.95
CA ALA A 210 -6.77 0.57 -14.34
C ALA A 210 -6.58 1.59 -13.23
N ALA A 211 -7.51 2.52 -13.14
CA ALA A 211 -7.65 3.52 -12.11
C ALA A 211 -8.86 3.22 -11.22
N PHE A 212 -8.96 3.90 -10.09
CA PHE A 212 -10.02 3.69 -9.11
C PHE A 212 -10.66 5.02 -8.70
N GLU A 213 -11.98 5.01 -8.57
CA GLU A 213 -12.74 6.10 -7.95
C GLU A 213 -12.86 5.82 -6.45
N ILE A 214 -12.07 6.52 -5.66
CA ILE A 214 -11.88 6.23 -4.23
C ILE A 214 -12.54 7.32 -3.40
N GLU A 215 -13.40 6.91 -2.49
CA GLU A 215 -13.96 7.76 -1.44
C GLU A 215 -13.24 7.53 -0.11
N ARG A 216 -13.33 8.50 0.80
CA ARG A 216 -12.85 8.33 2.18
C ARG A 216 -13.57 7.15 2.83
N GLY A 217 -12.80 6.24 3.41
CA GLY A 217 -13.31 5.04 4.04
C GLY A 217 -13.38 3.83 3.13
N ASP A 218 -13.09 3.97 1.84
CA ASP A 218 -12.96 2.83 0.93
C ASP A 218 -11.72 2.00 1.26
N LEU A 219 -11.77 0.75 0.85
CA LEU A 219 -10.68 -0.20 0.96
C LEU A 219 -10.33 -0.76 -0.41
N THR A 220 -9.06 -0.82 -0.75
CA THR A 220 -8.55 -1.54 -1.92
C THR A 220 -7.64 -2.67 -1.49
N ILE A 221 -7.76 -3.81 -2.16
CA ILE A 221 -6.86 -4.96 -1.95
C ILE A 221 -6.19 -5.27 -3.26
N HIS A 222 -4.88 -5.46 -3.24
CA HIS A 222 -4.18 -6.00 -4.40
C HIS A 222 -3.18 -7.08 -4.01
N ASP A 223 -3.03 -8.06 -4.90
CA ASP A 223 -2.02 -9.13 -4.77
C ASP A 223 -0.62 -8.54 -4.87
N GLY A 224 0.28 -8.90 -3.97
CA GLY A 224 1.65 -8.39 -3.95
C GLY A 224 2.46 -8.68 -5.23
N ARG A 225 1.98 -9.59 -6.10
CA ARG A 225 2.57 -9.89 -7.41
C ARG A 225 1.98 -9.05 -8.55
N LEU A 226 0.93 -8.27 -8.27
CA LEU A 226 0.30 -7.38 -9.24
C LEU A 226 1.21 -6.18 -9.53
N TRP A 227 1.45 -5.87 -10.80
CA TRP A 227 2.09 -4.61 -11.16
C TRP A 227 1.18 -3.44 -10.81
N HIS A 228 1.72 -2.55 -9.97
CA HIS A 228 1.01 -1.34 -9.55
C HIS A 228 1.98 -0.16 -9.42
N ARG A 229 1.42 1.03 -9.44
CA ARG A 229 2.12 2.29 -9.22
C ARG A 229 1.22 3.27 -8.49
N VAL A 230 1.80 4.31 -7.94
CA VAL A 230 1.04 5.48 -7.49
C VAL A 230 1.35 6.63 -8.41
N GLU A 231 0.34 7.08 -9.15
CA GLU A 231 0.46 8.22 -10.07
C GLU A 231 0.52 9.53 -9.29
N VAL A 232 1.35 10.45 -9.77
CA VAL A 232 1.37 11.82 -9.22
C VAL A 232 0.04 12.51 -9.46
N SER A 233 -0.41 13.33 -8.51
CA SER A 233 -1.56 14.21 -8.72
C SER A 233 -1.20 15.32 -9.73
N PRO A 234 -2.10 15.66 -10.66
CA PRO A 234 -1.94 16.86 -11.48
C PRO A 234 -2.19 18.15 -10.69
N ASN A 235 -2.84 18.04 -9.51
CA ASN A 235 -3.06 19.15 -8.60
C ASN A 235 -1.84 19.39 -7.70
N PHE A 236 -1.82 20.55 -7.02
CA PHE A 236 -0.77 20.93 -6.07
C PHE A 236 -1.34 21.24 -4.69
N GLY A 237 -0.47 21.17 -3.67
CA GLY A 237 -0.82 21.46 -2.29
C GLY A 237 -1.97 20.57 -1.79
N GLU A 238 -2.85 21.15 -0.98
CA GLU A 238 -3.97 20.43 -0.34
C GLU A 238 -4.86 19.65 -1.32
N LYS A 239 -5.08 20.18 -2.52
CA LYS A 239 -5.91 19.52 -3.56
C LYS A 239 -5.28 18.22 -4.07
N SER A 240 -3.98 18.03 -3.86
CA SER A 240 -3.25 16.82 -4.25
C SER A 240 -3.12 15.81 -3.11
N ARG A 241 -3.54 16.17 -1.89
CA ARG A 241 -3.34 15.34 -0.68
C ARG A 241 -4.07 14.00 -0.80
N ARG A 242 -3.35 12.94 -0.53
CA ARG A 242 -3.89 11.57 -0.51
C ARG A 242 -3.20 10.80 0.61
N ARG A 243 -3.99 10.40 1.60
CA ARG A 243 -3.52 9.60 2.75
C ARG A 243 -4.12 8.21 2.68
N VAL A 244 -3.29 7.21 2.86
CA VAL A 244 -3.70 5.82 2.84
C VAL A 244 -2.92 5.04 3.90
N MET A 245 -3.63 4.20 4.65
CA MET A 245 -3.02 3.19 5.51
C MET A 245 -2.95 1.87 4.76
N TYR A 246 -1.82 1.18 4.87
CA TYR A 246 -1.66 -0.16 4.30
C TYR A 246 -1.47 -1.19 5.40
N VAL A 247 -2.33 -2.20 5.38
CA VAL A 247 -2.23 -3.41 6.21
C VAL A 247 -1.75 -4.55 5.32
N PRO A 248 -0.49 -4.99 5.42
CA PRO A 248 -0.06 -6.18 4.70
C PRO A 248 -0.68 -7.43 5.32
N ILE A 249 -1.29 -8.28 4.50
CA ILE A 249 -1.68 -9.64 4.88
C ILE A 249 -0.72 -10.60 4.22
N ILE A 250 -0.01 -11.38 5.00
CA ILE A 250 1.14 -12.16 4.55
C ILE A 250 0.98 -13.64 4.88
N THR A 251 1.73 -14.47 4.16
CA THR A 251 1.81 -15.91 4.38
C THR A 251 3.25 -16.35 4.69
N GLY A 252 3.44 -17.61 5.01
CA GLY A 252 4.75 -18.19 5.26
C GLY A 252 5.25 -18.01 6.69
N LYS A 253 6.57 -18.22 6.90
CA LYS A 253 7.14 -18.23 8.26
C LYS A 253 7.05 -16.86 8.92
N PHE A 254 6.63 -16.82 10.18
CA PHE A 254 6.61 -15.61 11.01
C PHE A 254 8.04 -15.09 11.23
N LYS A 255 8.25 -13.81 10.90
CA LYS A 255 9.55 -13.11 11.00
C LYS A 255 9.36 -11.71 11.56
N PRO A 256 9.20 -11.57 12.88
CA PRO A 256 8.96 -10.28 13.50
C PRO A 256 10.19 -9.37 13.38
N LYS A 257 9.92 -8.08 13.34
CA LYS A 257 10.92 -7.02 13.42
C LYS A 257 10.85 -6.30 14.76
N SER A 258 11.99 -5.79 15.19
CA SER A 258 12.17 -5.07 16.44
C SER A 258 13.09 -3.86 16.24
N SER A 259 13.30 -3.09 17.29
CA SER A 259 14.23 -1.95 17.30
C SER A 259 15.67 -2.33 16.90
N THR A 260 16.06 -3.58 17.11
CA THR A 260 17.40 -4.11 16.75
C THR A 260 17.48 -4.63 15.30
N SER A 261 16.36 -4.64 14.57
CA SER A 261 16.33 -5.16 13.19
C SER A 261 17.18 -4.29 12.26
N LYS A 262 17.97 -4.94 11.43
CA LYS A 262 18.81 -4.26 10.42
C LYS A 262 17.92 -3.71 9.31
N THR A 263 18.31 -2.55 8.77
CA THR A 263 17.69 -1.99 7.58
C THR A 263 17.95 -2.92 6.39
N PRO A 264 16.88 -3.40 5.71
CA PRO A 264 17.04 -4.23 4.53
C PRO A 264 17.84 -3.50 3.45
N PHE A 265 18.76 -4.22 2.79
CA PHE A 265 19.70 -3.61 1.85
C PHE A 265 19.04 -2.90 0.66
N TYR A 266 17.87 -3.35 0.23
CA TYR A 266 17.13 -2.74 -0.89
C TYR A 266 16.69 -1.29 -0.60
N HIS A 267 16.57 -0.88 0.67
CA HIS A 267 16.33 0.54 1.02
C HIS A 267 17.53 1.45 0.67
N ARG A 268 18.73 0.88 0.49
CA ARG A 268 19.91 1.64 0.03
C ARG A 268 19.80 1.99 -1.45
N PHE A 269 19.21 1.12 -2.26
CA PHE A 269 18.98 1.38 -3.69
C PHE A 269 17.90 2.45 -3.91
N ALA A 270 16.88 2.52 -3.06
CA ALA A 270 15.85 3.55 -3.14
C ALA A 270 16.41 4.98 -2.95
N LYS A 271 17.54 5.13 -2.24
CA LYS A 271 18.23 6.42 -2.10
C LYS A 271 18.97 6.86 -3.39
N VAL A 272 19.35 5.92 -4.23
CA VAL A 272 20.08 6.19 -5.49
C VAL A 272 19.12 6.60 -6.61
N VAL A 273 17.90 6.10 -6.57
CA VAL A 273 16.88 6.32 -7.61
C VAL A 273 16.12 7.65 -7.42
N ASN A 274 16.17 8.23 -6.22
CA ASN A 274 15.48 9.50 -5.87
C ASN A 274 16.43 10.71 -5.75
N LYS A 275 17.58 10.66 -6.44
CA LYS A 275 18.49 11.82 -6.58
C LYS A 275 18.21 12.57 -7.90
#